data_c4229dfadacd3c3ea794a3ba4e87515c
#
_entry.id   c4229dfadacd3c3ea794a3ba4e87515c
#
_cell.length_a   1.000
_cell.length_b   1.000
_cell.length_c   1.000
_cell.angle_alpha   90.00
_cell.angle_beta   90.00
_cell.angle_gamma   90.00
#
_symmetry.space_group_name_H-M   'P 1'
#
loop_
_entity.id
_entity.type
_entity.pdbx_description
1 polymer ?
#
loop_
_entity_poly.entity_id
_entity_poly.type
_entity_poly.pdbx_seq_one_letter_code
_entity_poly.pdbx_strand_id
1 'polypeptide(L)'
;MTKSYLELREETRARDRSLRDKVMTLEEAAKVVKDGDHVAIGGCTLSRTPMAMVWALIRAGRKDLTVSRSITSTEGDLFYGSGASKHIMTSW
;
A
#
# COMPACT_ATOMS: atom_id res chain seq x y z
N MET A 1 3.97 13.46 -16.82
CA MET A 1 3.98 12.66 -18.07
C MET A 1 4.07 11.18 -17.76
N THR A 2 3.24 10.39 -18.39
CA THR A 2 3.18 8.96 -18.14
C THR A 2 4.32 8.25 -18.87
N LYS A 3 5.02 7.36 -18.18
CA LYS A 3 6.07 6.55 -18.79
C LYS A 3 5.48 5.51 -19.73
N SER A 4 6.20 5.19 -20.79
CA SER A 4 5.78 4.13 -21.69
C SER A 4 5.93 2.76 -21.03
N TYR A 5 5.26 1.76 -21.57
CA TYR A 5 5.37 0.39 -21.09
C TYR A 5 6.83 -0.10 -21.13
N LEU A 6 7.57 0.24 -22.18
CA LEU A 6 8.96 -0.19 -22.31
C LEU A 6 9.85 0.43 -21.24
N GLU A 7 9.64 1.70 -20.92
CA GLU A 7 10.38 2.38 -19.84
C GLU A 7 10.11 1.74 -18.49
N LEU A 8 8.84 1.46 -18.18
CA LEU A 8 8.46 0.80 -16.94
C LEU A 8 9.05 -0.61 -16.84
N ARG A 9 9.08 -1.32 -17.95
CA ARG A 9 9.67 -2.66 -18.02
C ARG A 9 11.16 -2.64 -17.72
N GLU A 10 11.90 -1.68 -18.30
CA GLU A 10 13.33 -1.55 -18.05
C GLU A 10 13.62 -1.16 -16.60
N GLU A 11 12.87 -0.24 -16.05
CA GLU A 11 12.99 0.13 -14.63
C GLU A 11 12.77 -1.07 -13.71
N THR A 12 11.75 -1.88 -14.01
CA THR A 12 11.45 -3.07 -13.23
C THR A 12 12.57 -4.10 -13.31
N ARG A 13 13.16 -4.28 -14.50
CA ARG A 13 14.28 -5.19 -14.69
C ARG A 13 15.55 -4.73 -13.96
N ALA A 14 15.75 -3.44 -13.87
CA ALA A 14 16.92 -2.85 -13.23
C ALA A 14 16.85 -2.88 -11.69
N ARG A 15 15.70 -3.20 -11.11
CA ARG A 15 15.55 -3.26 -9.66
C ARG A 15 16.39 -4.38 -9.06
N ASP A 16 16.93 -4.10 -7.89
CA ASP A 16 17.64 -5.12 -7.11
C ASP A 16 16.65 -6.20 -6.68
N ARG A 17 16.89 -7.43 -7.13
CA ARG A 17 16.07 -8.60 -6.80
C ARG A 17 16.83 -9.61 -5.94
N SER A 18 17.97 -9.22 -5.40
CA SER A 18 18.76 -10.11 -4.55
C SER A 18 17.97 -10.44 -3.27
N LEU A 19 18.27 -11.61 -2.73
CA LEU A 19 17.71 -12.00 -1.44
C LEU A 19 18.41 -11.19 -0.36
N ARG A 20 17.63 -10.61 0.54
CA ARG A 20 18.14 -9.83 1.65
C ARG A 20 17.18 -9.92 2.82
N ASP A 21 17.68 -9.65 4.00
CA ASP A 21 16.85 -9.57 5.20
C ASP A 21 15.93 -8.35 5.09
N LYS A 22 14.63 -8.61 5.11
CA LYS A 22 13.59 -7.56 5.05
C LYS A 22 12.79 -7.48 6.34
N VAL A 23 13.25 -8.16 7.38
CA VAL A 23 12.58 -8.11 8.69
C VAL A 23 12.84 -6.74 9.31
N MET A 24 11.78 -6.07 9.70
CA MET A 24 11.85 -4.74 10.30
C MET A 24 10.67 -4.54 11.25
N THR A 25 10.74 -3.51 12.06
CA THR A 25 9.62 -3.18 12.93
C THR A 25 8.45 -2.63 12.11
N LEU A 26 7.28 -2.65 12.72
CA LEU A 26 6.07 -2.14 12.06
C LEU A 26 6.20 -0.65 11.75
N GLU A 27 6.80 0.12 12.63
CA GLU A 27 7.04 1.55 12.47
C GLU A 27 8.01 1.82 11.32
N GLU A 28 9.07 1.03 11.22
CA GLU A 28 10.02 1.14 10.11
C GLU A 28 9.36 0.81 8.78
N ALA A 29 8.54 -0.23 8.75
CA ALA A 29 7.82 -0.62 7.55
C ALA A 29 6.84 0.47 7.10
N ALA A 30 6.16 1.11 8.05
CA ALA A 30 5.23 2.20 7.74
C ALA A 30 5.93 3.41 7.10
N LYS A 31 7.22 3.63 7.41
CA LYS A 31 7.99 4.73 6.82
C LYS A 31 8.30 4.52 5.34
N VAL A 32 8.22 3.30 4.85
CA VAL A 32 8.43 3.00 3.42
C VAL A 32 7.32 3.62 2.57
N VAL A 33 6.12 3.71 3.12
CA VAL A 33 4.97 4.32 2.45
C VAL A 33 5.02 5.83 2.66
N LYS A 34 4.91 6.58 1.58
CA LYS A 34 4.92 8.05 1.59
C LYS A 34 3.55 8.59 1.23
N ASP A 35 3.31 9.85 1.60
CA ASP A 35 2.07 10.52 1.24
C ASP A 35 1.91 10.53 -0.29
N GLY A 36 0.72 10.25 -0.76
CA GLY A 36 0.42 10.19 -2.18
C GLY A 36 0.71 8.84 -2.85
N ASP A 37 1.28 7.89 -2.13
CA ASP A 37 1.60 6.58 -2.70
C ASP A 37 0.35 5.77 -3.03
N HIS A 38 0.50 4.85 -3.97
CA HIS A 38 -0.49 3.83 -4.27
C HIS A 38 -0.13 2.55 -3.51
N VAL A 39 -0.99 2.14 -2.62
CA VAL A 39 -0.79 0.95 -1.79
C VAL A 39 -1.73 -0.16 -2.25
N ALA A 40 -1.16 -1.25 -2.73
CA ALA A 40 -1.92 -2.44 -3.11
C ALA A 40 -1.92 -3.42 -1.94
N ILE A 41 -3.09 -3.90 -1.57
CA ILE A 41 -3.27 -4.78 -0.42
C ILE A 41 -3.73 -6.15 -0.90
N GLY A 42 -3.05 -7.19 -0.45
CA GLY A 42 -3.45 -8.56 -0.71
C GLY A 42 -4.46 -9.09 0.30
N GLY A 43 -4.79 -10.36 0.17
CA GLY A 43 -5.75 -11.01 1.05
C GLY A 43 -7.14 -11.08 0.45
N CYS A 44 -8.11 -11.50 1.26
CA CYS A 44 -9.48 -11.69 0.80
C CYS A 44 -10.45 -11.27 1.90
N THR A 45 -11.22 -10.24 1.68
CA THR A 45 -12.20 -9.68 2.61
C THR A 45 -11.61 -9.51 4.03
N LEU A 46 -12.14 -10.24 5.00
CA LEU A 46 -11.65 -10.20 6.39
C LEU A 46 -10.43 -11.10 6.60
N SER A 47 -10.19 -12.05 5.70
CA SER A 47 -9.06 -12.98 5.82
C SER A 47 -7.77 -12.36 5.32
N ARG A 48 -6.71 -12.55 6.09
CA ARG A 48 -5.36 -12.08 5.72
C ARG A 48 -5.28 -10.58 5.46
N THR A 49 -6.11 -9.81 6.13
CA THR A 49 -6.05 -8.36 6.07
C THR A 49 -4.93 -7.86 6.97
N PRO A 50 -3.97 -7.06 6.46
CA PRO A 50 -2.83 -6.61 7.26
C PRO A 50 -3.20 -5.45 8.18
N MET A 51 -4.08 -5.69 9.14
CA MET A 51 -4.64 -4.64 10.01
C MET A 51 -3.59 -3.91 10.84
N ALA A 52 -2.53 -4.61 11.28
CA ALA A 52 -1.47 -3.96 12.04
C ALA A 52 -0.78 -2.88 11.21
N MET A 53 -0.51 -3.16 9.93
CA MET A 53 0.09 -2.19 9.02
C MET A 53 -0.89 -1.05 8.70
N VAL A 54 -2.17 -1.34 8.55
CA VAL A 54 -3.20 -0.31 8.31
C VAL A 54 -3.20 0.69 9.47
N TRP A 55 -3.22 0.21 10.70
CA TRP A 55 -3.16 1.05 11.88
C TRP A 55 -1.85 1.83 11.97
N ALA A 56 -0.73 1.19 11.63
CA ALA A 56 0.58 1.85 11.65
C ALA A 56 0.63 3.01 10.67
N LEU A 57 0.10 2.84 9.46
CA LEU A 57 0.05 3.91 8.46
C LEU A 57 -0.83 5.07 8.92
N ILE A 58 -1.98 4.77 9.52
CA ILE A 58 -2.87 5.80 10.06
C ILE A 58 -2.19 6.57 11.19
N ARG A 59 -1.56 5.86 12.12
CA ARG A 59 -0.83 6.50 13.23
C ARG A 59 0.37 7.30 12.77
N ALA A 60 1.02 6.89 11.69
CA ALA A 60 2.12 7.63 11.10
C ALA A 60 1.67 8.91 10.38
N GLY A 61 0.37 9.14 10.24
CA GLY A 61 -0.17 10.32 9.62
C GLY A 61 -0.06 10.35 8.10
N ARG A 62 0.01 9.20 7.46
CA ARG A 62 0.07 9.12 5.99
C ARG A 62 -1.24 9.63 5.39
N LYS A 63 -1.12 10.41 4.32
CA LYS A 63 -2.25 11.09 3.69
C LYS A 63 -2.22 10.93 2.18
N ASP A 64 -3.34 11.19 1.54
CA ASP A 64 -3.50 11.19 0.09
C ASP A 64 -3.15 9.85 -0.55
N LEU A 65 -3.27 8.76 0.19
CA LEU A 65 -3.00 7.43 -0.34
C LEU A 65 -4.07 7.01 -1.34
N THR A 66 -3.67 6.29 -2.36
CA THR A 66 -4.57 5.51 -3.21
C THR A 66 -4.43 4.06 -2.79
N VAL A 67 -5.52 3.45 -2.39
CA VAL A 67 -5.52 2.06 -1.92
C VAL A 67 -6.27 1.20 -2.92
N SER A 68 -5.67 0.08 -3.32
CA SER A 68 -6.34 -0.89 -4.19
C SER A 68 -6.35 -2.27 -3.56
N ARG A 69 -7.47 -2.95 -3.71
CA ARG A 69 -7.66 -4.32 -3.25
C ARG A 69 -8.82 -4.95 -4.02
N SER A 70 -8.71 -6.22 -4.33
CA SER A 70 -9.78 -6.90 -5.06
C SER A 70 -11.09 -6.90 -4.31
N ILE A 71 -11.06 -7.25 -3.04
CA ILE A 71 -12.26 -7.27 -2.18
C ILE A 71 -11.88 -6.59 -0.87
N THR A 72 -12.33 -5.35 -0.69
CA THR A 72 -12.06 -4.58 0.52
C THR A 72 -13.06 -4.92 1.62
N SER A 73 -12.67 -4.62 2.84
CA SER A 73 -13.53 -4.70 3.99
C SER A 73 -13.14 -3.64 5.03
N THR A 74 -12.81 -4.04 6.25
CA THR A 74 -12.52 -3.14 7.35
C THR A 74 -11.38 -2.14 7.07
N GLU A 75 -10.33 -2.57 6.35
CA GLU A 75 -9.19 -1.69 6.03
C GLU A 75 -9.60 -0.52 5.15
N GLY A 76 -10.52 -0.74 4.21
CA GLY A 76 -11.04 0.34 3.37
C GLY A 76 -11.78 1.37 4.18
N ASP A 77 -12.61 0.92 5.10
CA ASP A 77 -13.35 1.80 5.99
C ASP A 77 -12.41 2.64 6.86
N LEU A 78 -11.37 2.02 7.42
CA LEU A 78 -10.40 2.72 8.26
C LEU A 78 -9.58 3.73 7.47
N PHE A 79 -9.10 3.37 6.29
CA PHE A 79 -8.35 4.30 5.45
C PHE A 79 -9.21 5.49 5.03
N TYR A 80 -10.42 5.24 4.60
CA TYR A 80 -11.31 6.30 4.16
C TYR A 80 -11.80 7.16 5.34
N GLY A 81 -12.26 6.50 6.41
CA GLY A 81 -12.80 7.19 7.58
C GLY A 81 -11.75 8.01 8.33
N SER A 82 -10.52 7.61 8.33
CA SER A 82 -9.42 8.35 8.96
C SER A 82 -8.89 9.49 8.11
N GLY A 83 -9.27 9.56 6.83
CA GLY A 83 -8.75 10.54 5.89
C GLY A 83 -7.38 10.19 5.32
N ALA A 84 -6.84 9.01 5.60
CA ALA A 84 -5.53 8.59 5.07
C ALA A 84 -5.58 8.32 3.57
N SER A 85 -6.70 7.86 3.05
CA SER A 85 -6.87 7.58 1.63
C SER A 85 -7.90 8.51 1.01
N LYS A 86 -7.59 9.01 -0.17
CA LYS A 86 -8.55 9.79 -0.96
C LYS A 86 -9.17 8.98 -2.09
N HIS A 87 -8.53 7.88 -2.50
CA HIS A 87 -9.04 7.00 -3.54
C HIS A 87 -8.95 5.55 -3.09
N ILE A 88 -10.04 4.83 -3.24
CA ILE A 88 -10.06 3.39 -2.98
C ILE A 88 -10.56 2.71 -4.25
N MET A 89 -9.75 1.80 -4.79
CA MET A 89 -10.07 1.04 -5.98
C MET A 89 -10.32 -0.40 -5.58
N THR A 90 -11.55 -0.84 -5.79
CA THR A 90 -11.95 -2.20 -5.41
C THR A 90 -12.95 -2.74 -6.42
N SER A 91 -12.98 -4.07 -6.55
CA SER A 91 -13.98 -4.74 -7.39
C SER A 91 -15.25 -5.08 -6.61
N TRP A 92 -15.27 -4.80 -5.34
CA TRP A 92 -16.38 -5.17 -4.45
C TRP A 92 -16.68 -4.05 -3.47
#